data_ccce84e88116d2a8c52f53f3c01cd585
#
_entry.id   ccce84e88116d2a8c52f53f3c01cd585
#
_cell.length_a   1.000
_cell.length_b   1.000
_cell.length_c   1.000
_cell.angle_alpha   90.00
_cell.angle_beta   90.00
_cell.angle_gamma   90.00
#
_symmetry.space_group_name_H-M   'P 1'
#
loop_
_entity.id
_entity.type
_entity.pdbx_description
1 polymer ?
#
loop_
_entity_poly.entity_id
_entity_poly.type
_entity_poly.pdbx_seq_one_letter_code
_entity_poly.pdbx_strand_id
1 'polypeptide(L)'
;IFTVTVLFIYFGYIIMELGWKLNVSSHLPIVREVGGRLIGNFSDVVITFFLFGALTAMIAGAGALFHQEFDLHPLLGSLFMVTVTVITVLGGFNSIINSISFVAPFLVLSAVIVSIVTLLTAPPLSQIEQSVIERPVMLRNWLWASILYISYNIIPSISILGPLGNQTQNRKIIRNGALLGGIGLGIGAAAIYLTLYIKADSIK
;
A
#
# COMPACT_ATOMS: atom_id res chain seq x y z
N ILE A 1 -13.63 2.90 4.06
CA ILE A 1 -12.59 2.12 4.74
C ILE A 1 -13.03 0.68 4.89
N PHE A 2 -14.15 0.36 5.53
CA PHE A 2 -14.62 -1.01 5.75
C PHE A 2 -14.69 -1.84 4.46
N THR A 3 -15.33 -1.32 3.41
CA THR A 3 -15.42 -1.98 2.09
C THR A 3 -14.04 -2.25 1.50
N VAL A 4 -13.14 -1.28 1.60
CA VAL A 4 -11.76 -1.40 1.11
C VAL A 4 -11.01 -2.50 1.87
N THR A 5 -11.13 -2.54 3.19
CA THR A 5 -10.50 -3.57 4.04
C THR A 5 -10.97 -4.97 3.66
N VAL A 6 -12.28 -5.18 3.52
CA VAL A 6 -12.85 -6.47 3.12
C VAL A 6 -12.34 -6.91 1.75
N LEU A 7 -12.31 -5.99 0.79
CA LEU A 7 -11.83 -6.29 -0.55
C LEU A 7 -10.31 -6.55 -0.58
N PHE A 8 -9.49 -5.87 0.22
CA PHE A 8 -8.07 -6.19 0.35
C PHE A 8 -7.84 -7.60 0.93
N ILE A 9 -8.58 -7.99 1.95
CA ILE A 9 -8.52 -9.34 2.50
C ILE A 9 -8.87 -10.37 1.42
N TYR A 10 -9.97 -10.14 0.72
CA TYR A 10 -10.47 -11.05 -0.31
C TYR A 10 -9.49 -11.19 -1.48
N PHE A 11 -9.07 -10.10 -2.09
CA PHE A 11 -8.15 -10.13 -3.21
C PHE A 11 -6.74 -10.57 -2.81
N GLY A 12 -6.25 -10.14 -1.64
CA GLY A 12 -4.98 -10.60 -1.11
C GLY A 12 -4.94 -12.12 -0.93
N TYR A 13 -6.01 -12.68 -0.36
CA TYR A 13 -6.17 -14.13 -0.24
C TYR A 13 -6.16 -14.83 -1.61
N ILE A 14 -6.96 -14.35 -2.57
CA ILE A 14 -7.06 -14.94 -3.91
C ILE A 14 -5.71 -14.92 -4.63
N ILE A 15 -5.01 -13.79 -4.61
CA ILE A 15 -3.71 -13.65 -5.28
C ILE A 15 -2.69 -14.63 -4.70
N MET A 16 -2.61 -14.71 -3.37
CA MET A 16 -1.69 -15.64 -2.71
C MET A 16 -2.09 -17.11 -2.96
N GLU A 17 -3.38 -17.44 -2.95
CA GLU A 17 -3.86 -18.80 -3.24
C GLU A 17 -3.59 -19.19 -4.69
N LEU A 18 -3.77 -18.28 -5.66
CA LEU A 18 -3.39 -18.50 -7.06
C LEU A 18 -1.87 -18.70 -7.19
N GLY A 19 -1.08 -17.85 -6.52
CA GLY A 19 0.36 -17.99 -6.48
C GLY A 19 0.82 -19.35 -5.97
N TRP A 20 0.19 -19.85 -4.92
CA TRP A 20 0.44 -21.19 -4.36
C TRP A 20 0.04 -22.31 -5.30
N LYS A 21 -1.17 -22.25 -5.88
CA LYS A 21 -1.69 -23.28 -6.79
C LYS A 21 -0.91 -23.38 -8.09
N LEU A 22 -0.53 -22.23 -8.66
CA LEU A 22 0.17 -22.16 -9.95
C LEU A 22 1.69 -22.29 -9.81
N ASN A 23 2.21 -22.34 -8.57
CA ASN A 23 3.65 -22.43 -8.28
C ASN A 23 4.47 -21.37 -9.01
N VAL A 24 4.04 -20.11 -8.92
CA VAL A 24 4.59 -19.01 -9.72
C VAL A 24 5.67 -18.21 -9.00
N SER A 25 6.66 -17.75 -9.75
CA SER A 25 7.72 -16.84 -9.27
C SER A 25 7.51 -15.38 -9.72
N SER A 26 6.46 -15.11 -10.50
CA SER A 26 6.16 -13.78 -11.03
C SER A 26 4.64 -13.58 -11.17
N HIS A 27 4.21 -12.34 -11.47
CA HIS A 27 2.78 -12.01 -11.63
C HIS A 27 2.18 -12.48 -12.97
N LEU A 28 3.00 -12.64 -14.01
CA LEU A 28 2.53 -12.95 -15.37
C LEU A 28 1.65 -14.21 -15.46
N PRO A 29 2.02 -15.37 -14.85
CA PRO A 29 1.15 -16.54 -14.91
C PRO A 29 -0.22 -16.31 -14.24
N ILE A 30 -0.28 -15.53 -13.16
CA ILE A 30 -1.54 -15.22 -12.46
C ILE A 30 -2.46 -14.40 -13.37
N VAL A 31 -1.94 -13.34 -13.99
CA VAL A 31 -2.78 -12.49 -14.85
C VAL A 31 -3.19 -13.20 -16.14
N ARG A 32 -2.38 -14.15 -16.64
CA ARG A 32 -2.76 -15.02 -17.78
C ARG A 32 -3.83 -16.04 -17.41
N GLU A 33 -3.78 -16.59 -16.22
CA GLU A 33 -4.80 -17.53 -15.74
C GLU A 33 -6.19 -16.87 -15.66
N VAL A 34 -6.21 -15.61 -15.19
CA VAL A 34 -7.47 -14.87 -15.00
C VAL A 34 -7.98 -14.25 -16.31
N GLY A 35 -7.11 -13.65 -17.09
CA GLY A 35 -7.45 -12.85 -18.29
C GLY A 35 -7.18 -13.53 -19.62
N GLY A 36 -6.63 -14.75 -19.62
CA GLY A 36 -6.15 -15.40 -20.84
C GLY A 36 -4.86 -14.77 -21.37
N ARG A 37 -4.36 -15.32 -22.49
CA ARG A 37 -3.04 -14.95 -23.02
C ARG A 37 -2.93 -13.51 -23.51
N LEU A 38 -3.96 -12.98 -24.18
CA LEU A 38 -3.95 -11.61 -24.73
C LEU A 38 -4.04 -10.56 -23.61
N ILE A 39 -5.08 -10.65 -22.79
CA ILE A 39 -5.31 -9.71 -21.69
C ILE A 39 -4.18 -9.81 -20.67
N GLY A 40 -3.71 -11.04 -20.37
CA GLY A 40 -2.60 -11.26 -19.45
C GLY A 40 -1.30 -10.59 -19.89
N ASN A 41 -0.94 -10.69 -21.18
CA ASN A 41 0.25 -10.02 -21.69
C ASN A 41 0.12 -8.49 -21.68
N PHE A 42 -1.05 -7.96 -22.03
CA PHE A 42 -1.31 -6.52 -21.92
C PHE A 42 -1.21 -6.04 -20.48
N SER A 43 -1.84 -6.77 -19.56
CA SER A 43 -1.78 -6.45 -18.12
C SER A 43 -0.36 -6.51 -17.56
N ASP A 44 0.46 -7.46 -18.02
CA ASP A 44 1.88 -7.57 -17.63
C ASP A 44 2.67 -6.30 -17.98
N VAL A 45 2.49 -5.77 -19.19
CA VAL A 45 3.12 -4.52 -19.63
C VAL A 45 2.64 -3.34 -18.77
N VAL A 46 1.32 -3.25 -18.52
CA VAL A 46 0.72 -2.20 -17.70
C VAL A 46 1.25 -2.27 -16.25
N ILE A 47 1.28 -3.45 -15.66
CA ILE A 47 1.79 -3.68 -14.30
C ILE A 47 3.26 -3.28 -14.21
N THR A 48 4.08 -3.71 -15.16
CA THR A 48 5.52 -3.39 -15.18
C THR A 48 5.75 -1.88 -15.29
N PHE A 49 5.02 -1.21 -16.18
CA PHE A 49 5.10 0.24 -16.34
C PHE A 49 4.63 0.98 -15.08
N PHE A 50 3.56 0.51 -14.47
CA PHE A 50 3.05 1.07 -13.21
C PHE A 50 4.07 0.92 -12.06
N LEU A 51 4.69 -0.26 -11.91
CA LEU A 51 5.71 -0.50 -10.90
C LEU A 51 6.94 0.39 -11.09
N PHE A 52 7.37 0.58 -12.35
CA PHE A 52 8.46 1.50 -12.67
C PHE A 52 8.12 2.94 -12.28
N GLY A 53 6.92 3.40 -12.63
CA GLY A 53 6.45 4.73 -12.25
C GLY A 53 6.34 4.92 -10.74
N ALA A 54 5.82 3.91 -10.03
CA ALA A 54 5.73 3.92 -8.56
C ALA A 54 7.11 3.99 -7.91
N LEU A 55 8.08 3.19 -8.38
CA LEU A 55 9.45 3.23 -7.88
C LEU A 55 10.10 4.60 -8.09
N THR A 56 9.94 5.18 -9.28
CA THR A 56 10.45 6.52 -9.60
C THR A 56 9.86 7.58 -8.68
N ALA A 57 8.54 7.53 -8.46
CA ALA A 57 7.85 8.45 -7.55
C ALA A 57 8.33 8.31 -6.10
N MET A 58 8.59 7.09 -5.62
CA MET A 58 9.12 6.86 -4.28
C MET A 58 10.54 7.38 -4.10
N ILE A 59 11.41 7.22 -5.11
CA ILE A 59 12.78 7.75 -5.09
C ILE A 59 12.74 9.28 -5.06
N ALA A 60 11.89 9.91 -5.87
CA ALA A 60 11.72 11.36 -5.87
C ALA A 60 11.13 11.86 -4.55
N GLY A 61 10.16 11.13 -3.98
CA GLY A 61 9.57 11.42 -2.68
C GLY A 61 10.59 11.38 -1.54
N ALA A 62 11.51 10.41 -1.55
CA ALA A 62 12.60 10.35 -0.58
C ALA A 62 13.52 11.58 -0.69
N GLY A 63 13.82 12.04 -1.91
CA GLY A 63 14.57 13.27 -2.12
C GLY A 63 13.86 14.51 -1.55
N ALA A 64 12.55 14.63 -1.81
CA ALA A 64 11.73 15.71 -1.27
C ALA A 64 11.68 15.68 0.26
N LEU A 65 11.54 14.50 0.87
CA LEU A 65 11.53 14.33 2.31
C LEU A 65 12.85 14.78 2.96
N PHE A 66 13.99 14.40 2.38
CA PHE A 66 15.30 14.83 2.89
C PHE A 66 15.46 16.35 2.85
N HIS A 67 14.92 16.98 1.81
CA HIS A 67 14.95 18.44 1.73
C HIS A 67 14.04 19.10 2.79
N GLN A 68 12.82 18.57 2.98
CA GLN A 68 11.85 19.12 3.91
C GLN A 68 12.22 18.95 5.38
N GLU A 69 12.75 17.77 5.74
CA GLU A 69 13.00 17.43 7.15
C GLU A 69 14.42 17.75 7.62
N PHE A 70 15.40 17.71 6.71
CA PHE A 70 16.81 17.86 7.06
C PHE A 70 17.49 19.06 6.36
N ASP A 71 16.77 19.81 5.54
CA ASP A 71 17.30 20.90 4.70
C ASP A 71 18.50 20.47 3.83
N LEU A 72 18.53 19.18 3.46
CA LEU A 72 19.58 18.61 2.62
C LEU A 72 19.16 18.66 1.14
N HIS A 73 20.18 18.65 0.25
CA HIS A 73 19.89 18.62 -1.19
C HIS A 73 19.08 17.37 -1.57
N PRO A 74 17.99 17.48 -2.34
CA PRO A 74 17.09 16.35 -2.68
C PRO A 74 17.81 15.14 -3.29
N LEU A 75 18.89 15.37 -4.02
CA LEU A 75 19.70 14.31 -4.63
C LEU A 75 20.25 13.32 -3.60
N LEU A 76 20.60 13.79 -2.38
CA LEU A 76 21.11 12.91 -1.32
C LEU A 76 20.06 11.92 -0.86
N GLY A 77 18.82 12.36 -0.66
CA GLY A 77 17.71 11.48 -0.29
C GLY A 77 17.38 10.48 -1.40
N SER A 78 17.38 10.93 -2.65
CA SER A 78 17.15 10.05 -3.80
C SER A 78 18.27 9.01 -3.95
N LEU A 79 19.54 9.40 -3.82
CA LEU A 79 20.68 8.46 -3.88
C LEU A 79 20.68 7.48 -2.73
N PHE A 80 20.34 7.92 -1.50
CA PHE A 80 20.17 7.04 -0.36
C PHE A 80 19.12 5.99 -0.64
N MET A 81 17.93 6.41 -1.10
CA MET A 81 16.83 5.50 -1.41
C MET A 81 17.18 4.50 -2.52
N VAL A 82 17.83 4.96 -3.60
CA VAL A 82 18.32 4.09 -4.68
C VAL A 82 19.30 3.06 -4.14
N THR A 83 20.26 3.47 -3.33
CA THR A 83 21.29 2.59 -2.76
C THR A 83 20.65 1.48 -1.90
N VAL A 84 19.75 1.85 -0.99
CA VAL A 84 19.03 0.89 -0.14
C VAL A 84 18.19 -0.07 -0.98
N THR A 85 17.50 0.45 -1.99
CA THR A 85 16.68 -0.36 -2.90
C THR A 85 17.55 -1.36 -3.67
N VAL A 86 18.67 -0.92 -4.25
CA VAL A 86 19.58 -1.79 -5.00
C VAL A 86 20.15 -2.90 -4.11
N ILE A 87 20.60 -2.58 -2.90
CA ILE A 87 21.12 -3.57 -1.95
C ILE A 87 20.02 -4.60 -1.61
N THR A 88 18.78 -4.14 -1.36
CA THR A 88 17.66 -5.03 -1.04
C THR A 88 17.33 -5.96 -2.20
N VAL A 89 17.30 -5.43 -3.43
CA VAL A 89 16.99 -6.21 -4.64
C VAL A 89 18.10 -7.21 -4.97
N LEU A 90 19.36 -6.83 -4.83
CA LEU A 90 20.51 -7.74 -5.03
C LEU A 90 20.50 -8.91 -4.04
N GLY A 91 19.91 -8.75 -2.87
CA GLY A 91 19.69 -9.84 -1.90
C GLY A 91 18.61 -10.86 -2.32
N GLY A 92 17.94 -10.62 -3.46
CA GLY A 92 16.90 -11.49 -4.01
C GLY A 92 15.54 -11.36 -3.33
N PHE A 93 14.58 -12.18 -3.74
CA PHE A 93 13.19 -12.10 -3.30
C PHE A 93 13.03 -12.23 -1.77
N ASN A 94 13.78 -13.10 -1.12
CA ASN A 94 13.75 -13.27 0.33
C ASN A 94 14.19 -12.00 1.08
N SER A 95 15.19 -11.29 0.55
CA SER A 95 15.64 -10.02 1.12
C SER A 95 14.55 -8.95 1.03
N ILE A 96 13.83 -8.89 -0.09
CA ILE A 96 12.69 -7.98 -0.28
C ILE A 96 11.60 -8.30 0.74
N ILE A 97 11.21 -9.57 0.88
CA ILE A 97 10.17 -9.98 1.84
C ILE A 97 10.58 -9.69 3.28
N ASN A 98 11.82 -9.98 3.65
CA ASN A 98 12.33 -9.69 4.99
C ASN A 98 12.33 -8.18 5.29
N SER A 99 12.74 -7.35 4.32
CA SER A 99 12.71 -5.89 4.45
C SER A 99 11.29 -5.37 4.65
N ILE A 100 10.33 -5.83 3.83
CA ILE A 100 8.92 -5.46 3.96
C ILE A 100 8.36 -5.93 5.30
N SER A 101 8.64 -7.17 5.71
CA SER A 101 8.16 -7.74 6.97
C SER A 101 8.70 -7.03 8.19
N PHE A 102 9.90 -6.46 8.10
CA PHE A 102 10.49 -5.65 9.17
C PHE A 102 9.91 -4.23 9.18
N VAL A 103 9.85 -3.55 8.03
CA VAL A 103 9.46 -2.13 7.94
C VAL A 103 7.95 -1.93 8.09
N ALA A 104 7.12 -2.80 7.52
CA ALA A 104 5.67 -2.60 7.48
C ALA A 104 5.01 -2.51 8.88
N PRO A 105 5.34 -3.34 9.89
CA PRO A 105 4.78 -3.20 11.24
C PRO A 105 5.13 -1.87 11.89
N PHE A 106 6.36 -1.37 11.69
CA PHE A 106 6.76 -0.06 12.22
C PHE A 106 6.00 1.08 11.56
N LEU A 107 5.75 1.02 10.25
CA LEU A 107 4.94 2.02 9.55
C LEU A 107 3.50 2.05 10.06
N VAL A 108 2.87 0.89 10.20
CA VAL A 108 1.49 0.80 10.73
C VAL A 108 1.44 1.30 12.17
N LEU A 109 2.39 0.86 13.00
CA LEU A 109 2.46 1.26 14.42
C LEU A 109 2.68 2.77 14.55
N SER A 110 3.61 3.36 13.78
CA SER A 110 3.85 4.80 13.81
C SER A 110 2.62 5.60 13.36
N ALA A 111 1.93 5.17 12.32
CA ALA A 111 0.69 5.80 11.87
C ALA A 111 -0.40 5.78 12.96
N VAL A 112 -0.55 4.66 13.67
CA VAL A 112 -1.50 4.53 14.79
C VAL A 112 -1.08 5.41 15.97
N ILE A 113 0.20 5.41 16.37
CA ILE A 113 0.71 6.23 17.46
C ILE A 113 0.51 7.72 17.16
N VAL A 114 0.92 8.18 15.98
CA VAL A 114 0.73 9.58 15.56
C VAL A 114 -0.76 9.95 15.58
N SER A 115 -1.62 9.06 15.09
CA SER A 115 -3.07 9.27 15.11
C SER A 115 -3.61 9.39 16.54
N ILE A 116 -3.20 8.52 17.46
CA ILE A 116 -3.61 8.57 18.87
C ILE A 116 -3.13 9.87 19.52
N VAL A 117 -1.85 10.22 19.37
CA VAL A 117 -1.29 11.46 19.93
C VAL A 117 -2.06 12.68 19.40
N THR A 118 -2.32 12.71 18.10
CA THR A 118 -3.08 13.81 17.49
C THR A 118 -4.51 13.90 18.03
N LEU A 119 -5.18 12.77 18.24
CA LEU A 119 -6.53 12.72 18.82
C LEU A 119 -6.55 13.19 20.27
N LEU A 120 -5.54 12.83 21.06
CA LEU A 120 -5.43 13.25 22.47
C LEU A 120 -5.06 14.73 22.64
N THR A 121 -4.36 15.32 21.67
CA THR A 121 -3.95 16.73 21.68
C THR A 121 -4.90 17.64 20.93
N ALA A 122 -5.89 17.08 20.23
CA ALA A 122 -6.88 17.85 19.50
C ALA A 122 -7.84 18.60 20.46
N PRO A 123 -8.28 19.83 20.13
CA PRO A 123 -9.31 20.52 20.88
C PRO A 123 -10.62 19.71 20.88
N PRO A 124 -11.49 19.90 21.90
CA PRO A 124 -12.75 19.16 21.99
C PRO A 124 -13.63 19.42 20.77
N LEU A 125 -14.32 18.36 20.31
CA LEU A 125 -15.19 18.33 19.13
C LEU A 125 -16.25 19.43 19.07
N SER A 126 -16.61 20.03 20.24
CA SER A 126 -17.57 21.12 20.34
C SER A 126 -17.08 22.46 19.75
N GLN A 127 -15.80 22.58 19.40
CA GLN A 127 -15.22 23.78 18.79
C GLN A 127 -14.94 23.60 17.28
N ILE A 128 -15.25 22.42 16.74
CA ILE A 128 -15.08 22.15 15.32
C ILE A 128 -16.37 22.61 14.62
N GLU A 129 -16.39 23.87 14.17
CA GLU A 129 -17.38 24.29 13.17
C GLU A 129 -17.19 23.39 11.94
N GLN A 130 -18.26 22.70 11.55
CA GLN A 130 -18.30 21.89 10.34
C GLN A 130 -18.26 22.82 9.11
N SER A 131 -17.12 23.41 8.85
CA SER A 131 -16.85 23.97 7.54
C SER A 131 -16.74 22.78 6.58
N VAL A 132 -17.87 22.41 6.00
CA VAL A 132 -17.92 21.45 4.88
C VAL A 132 -17.07 22.07 3.78
N ILE A 133 -15.81 21.69 3.72
CA ILE A 133 -14.94 22.07 2.61
C ILE A 133 -15.52 21.37 1.40
N GLU A 134 -16.28 22.08 0.59
CA GLU A 134 -16.70 21.65 -0.75
C GLU A 134 -15.46 21.56 -1.64
N ARG A 135 -14.67 20.51 -1.42
CA ARG A 135 -13.61 20.18 -2.37
C ARG A 135 -14.25 19.47 -3.56
N PRO A 136 -13.86 19.80 -4.80
CA PRO A 136 -14.32 19.06 -5.95
C PRO A 136 -13.89 17.62 -5.81
N VAL A 137 -14.82 16.73 -5.49
CA VAL A 137 -14.56 15.31 -5.31
C VAL A 137 -14.58 14.69 -6.70
N MET A 138 -13.45 14.16 -7.13
CA MET A 138 -13.30 13.52 -8.43
C MET A 138 -14.26 12.34 -8.63
N LEU A 139 -14.65 11.67 -7.54
CA LEU A 139 -15.66 10.61 -7.52
C LEU A 139 -16.66 10.87 -6.39
N ARG A 140 -17.85 11.33 -6.75
CA ARG A 140 -18.95 11.62 -5.81
C ARG A 140 -19.53 10.36 -5.14
N ASN A 141 -19.35 9.18 -5.77
CA ASN A 141 -19.86 7.92 -5.25
C ASN A 141 -18.74 7.17 -4.51
N TRP A 142 -18.92 6.96 -3.21
CA TRP A 142 -17.98 6.26 -2.34
C TRP A 142 -17.64 4.83 -2.81
N LEU A 143 -18.58 4.15 -3.47
CA LEU A 143 -18.38 2.80 -3.97
C LEU A 143 -17.36 2.79 -5.11
N TRP A 144 -17.51 3.70 -6.09
CA TRP A 144 -16.56 3.85 -7.18
C TRP A 144 -15.18 4.30 -6.69
N ALA A 145 -15.14 5.19 -5.69
CA ALA A 145 -13.89 5.60 -5.05
C ALA A 145 -13.19 4.40 -4.39
N SER A 146 -13.94 3.52 -3.72
CA SER A 146 -13.40 2.31 -3.10
C SER A 146 -12.86 1.33 -4.14
N ILE A 147 -13.59 1.10 -5.24
CA ILE A 147 -13.17 0.21 -6.33
C ILE A 147 -11.89 0.74 -6.99
N LEU A 148 -11.85 2.03 -7.31
CA LEU A 148 -10.66 2.65 -7.90
C LEU A 148 -9.45 2.54 -6.97
N TYR A 149 -9.64 2.83 -5.67
CA TYR A 149 -8.59 2.73 -4.67
C TYR A 149 -7.99 1.32 -4.60
N ILE A 150 -8.83 0.30 -4.58
CA ILE A 150 -8.39 -1.09 -4.55
C ILE A 150 -7.68 -1.46 -5.85
N SER A 151 -8.25 -1.07 -6.99
CA SER A 151 -7.71 -1.45 -8.30
C SER A 151 -6.26 -1.02 -8.45
N TYR A 152 -5.92 0.23 -8.14
CA TYR A 152 -4.54 0.68 -8.28
C TYR A 152 -3.58 0.12 -7.22
N ASN A 153 -4.07 -0.26 -6.03
CA ASN A 153 -3.24 -0.89 -5.01
C ASN A 153 -3.00 -2.38 -5.25
N ILE A 154 -3.94 -3.07 -5.91
CA ILE A 154 -3.78 -4.49 -6.26
C ILE A 154 -2.72 -4.69 -7.33
N ILE A 155 -2.56 -3.75 -8.25
CA ILE A 155 -1.56 -3.84 -9.31
C ILE A 155 -0.16 -4.18 -8.77
N PRO A 156 0.45 -3.39 -7.88
CA PRO A 156 1.74 -3.75 -7.29
C PRO A 156 1.67 -4.98 -6.38
N SER A 157 0.53 -5.21 -5.72
CA SER A 157 0.35 -6.33 -4.79
C SER A 157 0.45 -7.68 -5.48
N ILE A 158 -0.03 -7.83 -6.70
CA ILE A 158 0.05 -9.10 -7.46
C ILE A 158 1.50 -9.54 -7.61
N SER A 159 2.42 -8.61 -7.89
CA SER A 159 3.83 -8.90 -8.12
C SER A 159 4.56 -9.41 -6.87
N ILE A 160 4.06 -9.10 -5.68
CA ILE A 160 4.65 -9.53 -4.40
C ILE A 160 3.87 -10.72 -3.81
N LEU A 161 2.54 -10.60 -3.72
CA LEU A 161 1.70 -11.60 -3.06
C LEU A 161 1.63 -12.92 -3.83
N GLY A 162 1.72 -12.88 -5.16
CA GLY A 162 1.75 -14.10 -5.98
C GLY A 162 2.94 -15.01 -5.64
N PRO A 163 4.19 -14.52 -5.82
CA PRO A 163 5.38 -15.28 -5.41
C PRO A 163 5.43 -15.62 -3.92
N LEU A 164 4.93 -14.74 -3.05
CA LEU A 164 4.84 -15.00 -1.61
C LEU A 164 3.90 -16.17 -1.32
N GLY A 165 2.77 -16.25 -2.02
CA GLY A 165 1.85 -17.37 -1.94
C GLY A 165 2.52 -18.69 -2.30
N ASN A 166 3.34 -18.70 -3.35
CA ASN A 166 4.12 -19.86 -3.76
C ASN A 166 5.12 -20.37 -2.70
N GLN A 167 5.75 -19.46 -1.96
CA GLN A 167 6.67 -19.84 -0.87
C GLN A 167 5.95 -20.35 0.38
N THR A 168 4.64 -20.22 0.44
CA THR A 168 3.86 -20.58 1.60
C THR A 168 3.44 -22.07 1.54
N GLN A 169 3.84 -22.85 2.54
CA GLN A 169 3.59 -24.29 2.58
C GLN A 169 2.17 -24.68 3.03
N ASN A 170 1.39 -23.73 3.54
CA ASN A 170 0.10 -24.03 4.17
C ASN A 170 -0.96 -23.00 3.86
N ARG A 171 -2.10 -23.45 3.33
CA ARG A 171 -3.27 -22.61 3.02
C ARG A 171 -3.81 -21.82 4.23
N LYS A 172 -3.66 -22.35 5.45
CA LYS A 172 -4.05 -21.62 6.67
C LYS A 172 -3.20 -20.37 6.90
N ILE A 173 -1.90 -20.44 6.56
CA ILE A 173 -1.00 -19.28 6.65
C ILE A 173 -1.41 -18.20 5.66
N ILE A 174 -1.75 -18.57 4.42
CA ILE A 174 -2.25 -17.65 3.40
C ILE A 174 -3.50 -16.92 3.90
N ARG A 175 -4.48 -17.66 4.41
CA ARG A 175 -5.72 -17.09 4.92
C ARG A 175 -5.49 -16.16 6.10
N ASN A 176 -4.71 -16.59 7.08
CA ASN A 176 -4.45 -15.80 8.27
C ASN A 176 -3.60 -14.56 7.94
N GLY A 177 -2.61 -14.68 7.03
CA GLY A 177 -1.81 -13.57 6.55
C GLY A 177 -2.66 -12.52 5.83
N ALA A 178 -3.55 -12.93 4.94
CA ALA A 178 -4.47 -12.01 4.26
C ALA A 178 -5.41 -11.31 5.25
N LEU A 179 -5.96 -12.05 6.23
CA LEU A 179 -6.83 -11.48 7.26
C LEU A 179 -6.07 -10.47 8.13
N LEU A 180 -4.94 -10.85 8.71
CA LEU A 180 -4.17 -9.97 9.60
C LEU A 180 -3.60 -8.75 8.86
N GLY A 181 -3.08 -8.95 7.64
CA GLY A 181 -2.59 -7.86 6.80
C GLY A 181 -3.69 -6.87 6.42
N GLY A 182 -4.83 -7.37 5.97
CA GLY A 182 -5.97 -6.51 5.60
C GLY A 182 -6.57 -5.77 6.79
N ILE A 183 -6.72 -6.44 7.95
CA ILE A 183 -7.19 -5.79 9.19
C ILE A 183 -6.18 -4.73 9.65
N GLY A 184 -4.88 -5.03 9.66
CA GLY A 184 -3.83 -4.08 10.02
C GLY A 184 -3.85 -2.83 9.14
N LEU A 185 -3.94 -3.00 7.83
CA LEU A 185 -4.10 -1.87 6.89
C LEU A 185 -5.40 -1.09 7.13
N GLY A 186 -6.50 -1.80 7.42
CA GLY A 186 -7.79 -1.18 7.72
C GLY A 186 -7.74 -0.33 8.99
N ILE A 187 -7.11 -0.81 10.04
CA ILE A 187 -6.91 -0.07 11.31
C ILE A 187 -6.04 1.16 11.07
N GLY A 188 -4.90 1.01 10.37
CA GLY A 188 -4.02 2.13 10.04
C GLY A 188 -4.74 3.21 9.22
N ALA A 189 -5.47 2.79 8.18
CA ALA A 189 -6.27 3.71 7.36
C ALA A 189 -7.38 4.40 8.15
N ALA A 190 -8.05 3.70 9.07
CA ALA A 190 -9.08 4.28 9.93
C ALA A 190 -8.49 5.30 10.91
N ALA A 191 -7.33 4.99 11.50
CA ALA A 191 -6.62 5.90 12.40
C ALA A 191 -6.23 7.21 11.69
N ILE A 192 -5.60 7.10 10.52
CA ILE A 192 -5.24 8.28 9.71
C ILE A 192 -6.48 9.08 9.30
N TYR A 193 -7.54 8.41 8.84
CA TYR A 193 -8.77 9.07 8.44
C TYR A 193 -9.41 9.87 9.58
N LEU A 194 -9.52 9.27 10.77
CA LEU A 194 -10.07 9.95 11.95
C LEU A 194 -9.25 11.18 12.33
N THR A 195 -7.93 11.06 12.28
CA THR A 195 -7.01 12.18 12.56
C THR A 195 -7.20 13.33 11.57
N LEU A 196 -7.24 13.02 10.28
CA LEU A 196 -7.46 14.02 9.24
C LEU A 196 -8.85 14.65 9.33
N TYR A 197 -9.88 13.87 9.65
CA TYR A 197 -11.24 14.35 9.81
C TYR A 197 -11.35 15.37 10.96
N ILE A 198 -10.70 15.08 12.10
CA ILE A 198 -10.74 15.97 13.28
C ILE A 198 -9.87 17.23 13.06
N LYS A 199 -8.76 17.12 12.33
CA LYS A 199 -7.86 18.26 12.06
C LYS A 199 -8.10 18.95 10.70
N ALA A 200 -9.14 18.62 9.96
CA ALA A 200 -9.41 19.21 8.65
C ALA A 200 -9.46 20.75 8.67
N ASP A 201 -9.89 21.34 9.78
CA ASP A 201 -10.01 22.80 9.96
C ASP A 201 -8.70 23.50 10.37
N SER A 202 -7.68 22.76 10.81
CA SER A 202 -6.38 23.33 11.21
C SER A 202 -5.34 23.34 10.09
N ILE A 203 -5.68 22.81 8.91
CA ILE A 203 -4.80 22.78 7.73
C ILE A 203 -5.32 23.84 6.73
N LYS A 204 -5.24 25.11 7.13
CA LYS A 204 -5.43 26.27 6.22
C LYS A 204 -4.08 26.89 5.90
#